data_b8071de780ae5368655324aa872a4a59
#
_entry.id   b8071de780ae5368655324aa872a4a59
#
_cell.length_a   1.000
_cell.length_b   1.000
_cell.length_c   1.000
_cell.angle_alpha   90.00
_cell.angle_beta   90.00
_cell.angle_gamma   90.00
#
_symmetry.space_group_name_H-M   'P 1'
#
loop_
_entity.id
_entity.type
_entity.pdbx_description
1 polymer ?
#
loop_
_entity_poly.entity_id
_entity_poly.type
_entity_poly.pdbx_seq_one_letter_code
_entity_poly.pdbx_strand_id
1 'polypeptide(L)'
;MAFVRAARKDEIPAGSIREFQVDGLTVAIANIGNKFYAINNTCLHRGGPLGQGLLQGVAVTCPWHGWQYDVTTGKLVMNQAVAVKTYSIEVRGEDLWIEAS
;
A
#
# COMPACT_ATOMS: atom_id res chain seq x y z
N MET A 1 2.46 -14.33 -14.56
CA MET A 1 2.34 -13.60 -13.30
C MET A 1 0.97 -13.87 -12.72
N ALA A 2 0.92 -14.18 -11.45
CA ALA A 2 -0.29 -14.67 -10.84
C ALA A 2 -0.76 -13.73 -9.74
N PHE A 3 -2.07 -13.57 -9.64
CA PHE A 3 -2.67 -12.92 -8.49
C PHE A 3 -2.71 -13.89 -7.33
N VAL A 4 -2.35 -13.42 -6.14
CA VAL A 4 -2.46 -14.20 -4.92
C VAL A 4 -3.35 -13.46 -3.93
N ARG A 5 -4.05 -14.23 -3.09
CA ARG A 5 -4.93 -13.64 -2.10
C ARG A 5 -4.10 -12.93 -1.03
N ALA A 6 -4.41 -11.67 -0.77
CA ALA A 6 -3.67 -10.85 0.18
C ALA A 6 -4.41 -10.67 1.50
N ALA A 7 -5.71 -10.36 1.44
CA ALA A 7 -6.47 -9.96 2.62
C ALA A 7 -7.96 -10.01 2.32
N ARG A 8 -8.78 -9.77 3.34
CA ARG A 8 -10.21 -9.51 3.17
C ARG A 8 -10.42 -8.00 3.13
N LYS A 9 -11.44 -7.57 2.39
CA LYS A 9 -11.78 -6.15 2.30
C LYS A 9 -12.04 -5.51 3.66
N ASP A 10 -12.68 -6.25 4.56
CA ASP A 10 -13.06 -5.73 5.86
C ASP A 10 -11.90 -5.58 6.84
N GLU A 11 -10.73 -6.10 6.49
CA GLU A 11 -9.53 -5.89 7.30
C GLU A 11 -8.96 -4.47 7.11
N ILE A 12 -9.41 -3.75 6.09
CA ILE A 12 -8.90 -2.42 5.78
C ILE A 12 -10.07 -1.46 5.64
N PRO A 13 -10.52 -0.85 6.74
CA PRO A 13 -11.62 0.12 6.68
C PRO A 13 -11.28 1.32 5.78
N ALA A 14 -12.29 1.95 5.23
CA ALA A 14 -12.10 3.13 4.39
C ALA A 14 -11.30 4.20 5.14
N GLY A 15 -10.32 4.80 4.46
CA GLY A 15 -9.45 5.80 5.06
C GLY A 15 -8.27 5.24 5.82
N SER A 16 -8.03 3.93 5.76
CA SER A 16 -6.93 3.31 6.47
C SER A 16 -5.97 2.59 5.52
N ILE A 17 -4.79 2.30 6.05
CA ILE A 17 -3.76 1.53 5.37
C ILE A 17 -3.25 0.47 6.35
N ARG A 18 -2.96 -0.74 5.85
CA ARG A 18 -2.47 -1.86 6.66
C ARG A 18 -1.40 -2.62 5.90
N GLU A 19 -0.50 -3.26 6.64
CA GLU A 19 0.53 -4.08 6.01
C GLU A 19 0.15 -5.56 6.04
N PHE A 20 0.53 -6.27 4.98
CA PHE A 20 0.26 -7.70 4.83
C PHE A 20 1.47 -8.40 4.24
N GLN A 21 1.67 -9.65 4.67
CA GLN A 21 2.67 -10.53 4.06
C GLN A 21 2.00 -11.28 2.92
N VAL A 22 2.54 -11.14 1.72
CA VAL A 22 1.98 -11.78 0.54
C VAL A 22 3.11 -12.40 -0.28
N ASP A 23 3.15 -13.71 -0.31
CA ASP A 23 4.11 -14.45 -1.15
C ASP A 23 5.56 -13.98 -0.95
N GLY A 24 5.95 -13.84 0.32
CA GLY A 24 7.31 -13.42 0.67
C GLY A 24 7.56 -11.91 0.63
N LEU A 25 6.56 -11.13 0.23
CA LEU A 25 6.63 -9.67 0.20
C LEU A 25 5.81 -9.08 1.34
N THR A 26 6.23 -7.93 1.83
CA THR A 26 5.39 -7.14 2.71
C THR A 26 4.84 -5.97 1.90
N VAL A 27 3.52 -5.90 1.81
CA VAL A 27 2.84 -4.86 1.03
C VAL A 27 1.98 -4.02 1.95
N ALA A 28 1.79 -2.76 1.57
CA ALA A 28 0.85 -1.87 2.24
C ALA A 28 -0.37 -1.72 1.34
N ILE A 29 -1.55 -1.99 1.88
CA ILE A 29 -2.80 -1.86 1.14
C ILE A 29 -3.62 -0.75 1.77
N ALA A 30 -3.99 0.23 0.95
CA ALA A 30 -4.79 1.37 1.36
C ALA A 30 -6.20 1.25 0.82
N ASN A 31 -7.18 1.66 1.63
CA ASN A 31 -8.57 1.75 1.21
C ASN A 31 -8.97 3.22 1.16
N ILE A 32 -9.20 3.72 -0.04
CA ILE A 32 -9.62 5.10 -0.27
C ILE A 32 -10.99 5.08 -0.92
N GLY A 33 -12.03 5.34 -0.12
CA GLY A 33 -13.40 5.35 -0.63
C GLY A 33 -13.83 4.02 -1.24
N ASN A 34 -13.38 2.91 -0.66
CA ASN A 34 -13.62 1.54 -1.12
C ASN A 34 -12.88 1.17 -2.41
N LYS A 35 -11.91 1.98 -2.81
CA LYS A 35 -10.91 1.60 -3.81
C LYS A 35 -9.62 1.22 -3.09
N PHE A 36 -9.01 0.13 -3.54
CA PHE A 36 -7.85 -0.42 -2.87
C PHE A 36 -6.60 -0.22 -3.71
N TYR A 37 -5.49 0.13 -3.04
CA TYR A 37 -4.21 0.36 -3.70
C TYR A 37 -3.14 -0.38 -2.91
N ALA A 38 -2.24 -1.06 -3.61
CA ALA A 38 -1.17 -1.83 -2.98
C ALA A 38 0.18 -1.26 -3.40
N ILE A 39 1.01 -0.97 -2.41
CA ILE A 39 2.37 -0.48 -2.63
C ILE A 39 3.35 -1.29 -1.79
N ASN A 40 4.63 -1.22 -2.14
CA ASN A 40 5.67 -1.84 -1.32
C ASN A 40 5.66 -1.19 0.06
N ASN A 41 5.78 -2.00 1.10
CA ASN A 41 5.69 -1.53 2.48
C ASN A 41 6.93 -0.77 2.96
N THR A 42 8.02 -0.84 2.22
CA THR A 42 9.31 -0.30 2.67
C THR A 42 9.52 1.12 2.17
N CYS A 43 9.61 2.06 3.11
CA CYS A 43 9.96 3.44 2.79
C CYS A 43 11.39 3.50 2.25
N LEU A 44 11.58 4.21 1.15
CA LEU A 44 12.90 4.30 0.50
C LEU A 44 13.91 5.09 1.32
N HIS A 45 13.44 5.93 2.26
CA HIS A 45 14.33 6.73 3.10
C HIS A 45 15.12 5.86 4.08
N ARG A 46 14.44 5.13 4.94
CA ARG A 46 15.06 4.34 6.00
C ARG A 46 14.42 2.98 6.20
N GLY A 47 13.62 2.51 5.25
CA GLY A 47 12.97 1.22 5.36
C GLY A 47 11.80 1.17 6.31
N GLY A 48 11.23 2.31 6.69
CA GLY A 48 10.10 2.36 7.61
C GLY A 48 8.86 1.67 7.04
N PRO A 49 8.01 1.10 7.90
CA PRO A 49 6.85 0.33 7.45
C PRO A 49 5.69 1.25 7.07
N LEU A 50 5.49 1.45 5.76
CA LEU A 50 4.44 2.35 5.27
C LEU A 50 3.04 1.91 5.70
N GLY A 51 2.81 0.62 5.83
CA GLY A 51 1.52 0.10 6.29
C GLY A 51 1.17 0.42 7.73
N GLN A 52 2.14 0.89 8.51
CA GLN A 52 1.92 1.37 9.88
C GLN A 52 1.85 2.89 9.94
N GLY A 53 1.91 3.55 8.80
CA GLY A 53 1.83 5.00 8.73
C GLY A 53 0.41 5.53 8.80
N LEU A 54 0.29 6.82 8.60
CA LEU A 54 -1.00 7.52 8.63
C LEU A 54 -1.42 7.85 7.20
N LEU A 55 -2.60 7.38 6.82
CA LEU A 55 -3.18 7.69 5.51
C LEU A 55 -4.05 8.93 5.63
N GLN A 56 -3.77 9.93 4.79
CA GLN A 56 -4.58 11.14 4.69
C GLN A 56 -4.85 11.42 3.21
N GLY A 57 -6.11 11.34 2.82
CA GLY A 57 -6.47 11.42 1.41
C GLY A 57 -5.82 10.28 0.63
N VAL A 58 -4.94 10.60 -0.32
CA VAL A 58 -4.20 9.60 -1.10
C VAL A 58 -2.77 9.42 -0.63
N ALA A 59 -2.34 10.15 0.41
CA ALA A 59 -0.96 10.14 0.86
C ALA A 59 -0.80 9.36 2.16
N VAL A 60 0.19 8.49 2.21
CA VAL A 60 0.60 7.83 3.44
C VAL A 60 1.88 8.48 3.96
N THR A 61 1.92 8.76 5.26
CA THR A 61 3.09 9.32 5.92
C THR A 61 3.85 8.20 6.60
N CYS A 62 5.14 8.03 6.23
CA CYS A 62 6.00 7.05 6.86
C CYS A 62 6.16 7.38 8.35
N PRO A 63 5.97 6.39 9.26
CA PRO A 63 6.03 6.67 10.70
C PRO A 63 7.43 7.00 11.20
N TRP A 64 8.48 6.73 10.41
CA TRP A 64 9.83 6.92 10.89
C TRP A 64 10.38 8.33 10.66
N HIS A 65 10.15 8.97 9.54
CA HIS A 65 10.71 10.30 9.28
C HIS A 65 9.77 11.21 8.50
N GLY A 66 8.52 10.81 8.37
CA GLY A 66 7.50 11.67 7.79
C GLY A 66 7.52 11.80 6.28
N TRP A 67 8.27 10.97 5.56
CA TRP A 67 8.17 10.96 4.11
C TRP A 67 6.78 10.51 3.68
N GLN A 68 6.23 11.19 2.68
CA GLN A 68 4.86 10.93 2.21
C GLN A 68 4.87 10.38 0.80
N TYR A 69 4.05 9.36 0.58
CA TYR A 69 3.88 8.71 -0.73
C TYR A 69 2.44 8.74 -1.14
N ASP A 70 2.21 9.02 -2.43
CA ASP A 70 0.89 8.88 -3.04
C ASP A 70 0.65 7.39 -3.29
N VAL A 71 -0.30 6.78 -2.59
CA VAL A 71 -0.53 5.33 -2.70
C VAL A 71 -1.12 4.93 -4.05
N THR A 72 -1.68 5.87 -4.80
CA THR A 72 -2.24 5.56 -6.12
C THR A 72 -1.16 5.42 -7.19
N THR A 73 0.01 6.01 -6.98
CA THR A 73 1.11 5.98 -7.95
C THR A 73 2.40 5.41 -7.39
N GLY A 74 2.53 5.36 -6.06
CA GLY A 74 3.78 5.01 -5.37
C GLY A 74 4.78 6.14 -5.29
N LYS A 75 4.49 7.29 -5.85
CA LYS A 75 5.46 8.39 -5.95
C LYS A 75 5.60 9.14 -4.64
N LEU A 76 6.85 9.52 -4.34
CA LEU A 76 7.15 10.38 -3.21
C LEU A 76 6.57 11.77 -3.47
N VAL A 77 5.81 12.31 -2.52
CA VAL A 77 5.11 13.58 -2.72
C VAL A 77 6.07 14.73 -2.99
N MET A 78 7.21 14.77 -2.28
CA MET A 78 8.21 15.84 -2.43
C MET A 78 9.04 15.72 -3.70
N ASN A 79 9.17 14.51 -4.26
CA ASN A 79 10.03 14.29 -5.42
C ASN A 79 9.46 13.13 -6.25
N GLN A 80 8.72 13.46 -7.27
CA GLN A 80 7.99 12.47 -8.04
C GLN A 80 8.87 11.62 -8.97
N ALA A 81 10.16 11.89 -9.00
CA ALA A 81 11.12 11.00 -9.66
C ALA A 81 11.43 9.77 -8.80
N VAL A 82 11.06 9.79 -7.51
CA VAL A 82 11.26 8.69 -6.57
C VAL A 82 9.92 8.02 -6.32
N ALA A 83 9.89 6.70 -6.42
CA ALA A 83 8.65 5.96 -6.21
C ALA A 83 8.94 4.58 -5.60
N VAL A 84 8.00 4.12 -4.76
CA VAL A 84 7.99 2.72 -4.34
C VAL A 84 7.22 1.92 -5.37
N LYS A 85 7.47 0.61 -5.42
CA LYS A 85 6.76 -0.26 -6.36
C LYS A 85 5.28 -0.32 -5.99
N THR A 86 4.43 -0.31 -7.02
CA THR A 86 3.00 -0.54 -6.87
C THR A 86 2.66 -1.93 -7.40
N TYR A 87 1.56 -2.48 -6.92
CA TYR A 87 1.10 -3.81 -7.32
C TYR A 87 -0.33 -3.71 -7.81
N SER A 88 -0.66 -4.44 -8.87
CA SER A 88 -2.05 -4.53 -9.32
C SER A 88 -2.87 -5.24 -8.25
N ILE A 89 -4.04 -4.69 -7.95
CA ILE A 89 -4.92 -5.25 -6.93
C ILE A 89 -6.31 -5.45 -7.51
N GLU A 90 -6.96 -6.54 -7.12
CA GLU A 90 -8.24 -6.93 -7.65
C GLU A 90 -9.15 -7.36 -6.51
N VAL A 91 -10.39 -6.90 -6.54
CA VAL A 91 -11.40 -7.32 -5.57
C VAL A 91 -12.15 -8.51 -6.15
N ARG A 92 -12.17 -9.63 -5.42
CA ARG A 92 -12.90 -10.83 -5.81
C ARG A 92 -13.80 -11.22 -4.63
N GLY A 93 -15.09 -10.88 -4.73
CA GLY A 93 -16.02 -11.08 -3.61
C GLY A 93 -15.60 -10.25 -2.41
N GLU A 94 -15.32 -10.90 -1.29
CA GLU A 94 -14.86 -10.24 -0.07
C GLU A 94 -13.34 -10.20 0.06
N ASP A 95 -12.62 -10.72 -0.93
CA ASP A 95 -11.19 -10.86 -0.86
C ASP A 95 -10.46 -9.90 -1.78
N LEU A 96 -9.24 -9.52 -1.35
CA LEU A 96 -8.32 -8.72 -2.14
C LEU A 96 -7.21 -9.62 -2.64
N TRP A 97 -6.94 -9.54 -3.94
CA TRP A 97 -5.88 -10.30 -4.60
C TRP A 97 -4.90 -9.35 -5.23
N ILE A 98 -3.63 -9.63 -5.11
CA ILE A 98 -2.59 -8.79 -5.71
C ILE A 98 -1.69 -9.60 -6.62
N GLU A 99 -1.11 -8.92 -7.59
CA GLU A 99 -0.09 -9.49 -8.46
C GLU A 99 1.27 -9.19 -7.83
N ALA A 100 1.87 -10.20 -7.23
CA ALA A 100 3.01 -10.05 -6.32
C ALA A 100 4.38 -10.20 -7.00
N SER A 101 4.45 -10.10 -8.30
CA SER A 101 5.73 -10.28 -9.01
C SER A 101 6.34 -9.00 -9.52
#